data_b51b96ee182c1117ddac880ef0f1a3a2
#
_entry.id   b51b96ee182c1117ddac880ef0f1a3a2
#
_cell.length_a   1.000
_cell.length_b   1.000
_cell.length_c   1.000
_cell.angle_alpha   90.00
_cell.angle_beta   90.00
_cell.angle_gamma   90.00
#
_symmetry.space_group_name_H-M   'P 1'
#
loop_
_entity.id
_entity.type
_entity.pdbx_description
1 polymer ?
#
loop_
_entity_poly.entity_id
_entity_poly.type
_entity_poly.pdbx_seq_one_letter_code
_entity_poly.pdbx_strand_id
1 'polypeptide(L)'
;AFIWAFTTYFAEGFPYSLIRTISTFFFRASGVSLEATGLTSLLGLAWIFKFLWAPYLDFFGTKRKWLLLTQGILVVIFCLITLSAGRSWALPFVALLFFAASVIASTHDTAIDGYYLEALDQAGQARFVGYRVMAYRIAMMFGSAVIVTLGARNGWPVAFGLSSFLLTLLFFFHLFFLPSCEYEKKPIKALIKKLISVPHLIVLLLGLVLLAAILLMDRSRAFLGSLP
;
A
#
# COMPACT_ATOMS: atom_id res chain seq x y z
N ALA A 1 -3.37 24.04 -2.04
CA ALA A 1 -2.90 22.81 -2.69
C ALA A 1 -1.68 22.21 -1.97
N PHE A 2 -0.67 22.99 -1.56
CA PHE A 2 0.57 22.48 -0.94
C PHE A 2 0.33 21.54 0.24
N ILE A 3 -0.47 21.92 1.23
CA ILE A 3 -0.68 21.15 2.47
C ILE A 3 -1.30 19.77 2.17
N TRP A 4 -2.39 19.73 1.40
CA TRP A 4 -3.03 18.45 1.12
C TRP A 4 -2.20 17.56 0.18
N ALA A 5 -1.46 18.13 -0.78
CA ALA A 5 -0.54 17.36 -1.62
C ALA A 5 0.58 16.70 -0.78
N PHE A 6 1.15 17.44 0.19
CA PHE A 6 2.15 16.89 1.11
C PHE A 6 1.55 15.80 2.00
N THR A 7 0.41 16.07 2.65
CA THR A 7 -0.17 15.12 3.62
C THR A 7 -0.72 13.86 2.98
N THR A 8 -1.25 13.92 1.75
CA THR A 8 -1.72 12.72 1.03
C THR A 8 -0.55 11.81 0.66
N TYR A 9 0.55 12.35 0.13
CA TYR A 9 1.73 11.53 -0.20
C TYR A 9 2.51 11.06 1.04
N PHE A 10 2.43 11.79 2.14
CA PHE A 10 2.88 11.27 3.44
C PHE A 10 2.01 10.09 3.89
N ALA A 11 0.67 10.21 3.76
CA ALA A 11 -0.27 9.14 4.08
C ALA A 11 -0.18 7.93 3.13
N GLU A 12 0.43 8.07 1.96
CA GLU A 12 0.79 6.98 1.05
C GLU A 12 2.08 6.27 1.48
N GLY A 13 3.15 7.02 1.67
CA GLY A 13 4.48 6.48 1.99
C GLY A 13 4.57 5.88 3.38
N PHE A 14 3.78 6.36 4.34
CA PHE A 14 3.83 5.86 5.71
C PHE A 14 3.29 4.43 5.85
N PRO A 15 2.09 4.06 5.40
CA PRO A 15 1.63 2.68 5.37
C PRO A 15 2.52 1.76 4.54
N TYR A 16 3.05 2.25 3.41
CA TYR A 16 4.01 1.51 2.61
C TYR A 16 5.23 1.11 3.45
N SER A 17 5.82 2.05 4.20
CA SER A 17 6.95 1.78 5.11
C SER A 17 6.57 0.76 6.18
N LEU A 18 5.40 0.91 6.81
CA LEU A 18 4.89 -0.02 7.85
C LEU A 18 4.79 -1.45 7.31
N ILE A 19 4.28 -1.62 6.09
CA ILE A 19 4.02 -2.92 5.49
C ILE A 19 5.30 -3.53 4.89
N ARG A 20 6.13 -2.75 4.20
CA ARG A 20 7.26 -3.28 3.44
C ARG A 20 8.55 -3.40 4.25
N THR A 21 8.73 -2.54 5.24
CA THR A 21 9.97 -2.49 6.00
C THR A 21 9.74 -2.89 7.45
N ILE A 22 8.79 -2.25 8.13
CA ILE A 22 8.62 -2.41 9.57
C ILE A 22 8.05 -3.78 9.93
N SER A 23 7.16 -4.36 9.10
CA SER A 23 6.66 -5.72 9.29
C SER A 23 7.78 -6.74 9.39
N THR A 24 8.81 -6.62 8.57
CA THR A 24 9.99 -7.50 8.58
C THR A 24 10.73 -7.43 9.92
N PHE A 25 11.00 -6.21 10.42
CA PHE A 25 11.63 -6.02 11.73
C PHE A 25 10.75 -6.55 12.87
N PHE A 26 9.44 -6.31 12.79
CA PHE A 26 8.48 -6.80 13.78
C PHE A 26 8.47 -8.32 13.87
N PHE A 27 8.30 -9.03 12.75
CA PHE A 27 8.27 -10.49 12.74
C PHE A 27 9.60 -11.09 13.18
N ARG A 28 10.72 -10.50 12.75
CA ARG A 28 12.04 -10.94 13.19
C ARG A 28 12.23 -10.76 14.70
N ALA A 29 11.86 -9.62 15.24
CA ALA A 29 11.93 -9.34 16.70
C ALA A 29 10.97 -10.22 17.51
N SER A 30 9.88 -10.70 16.89
CA SER A 30 8.91 -11.63 17.49
C SER A 30 9.33 -13.10 17.44
N GLY A 31 10.57 -13.39 17.01
CA GLY A 31 11.12 -14.77 17.00
C GLY A 31 10.78 -15.59 15.75
N VAL A 32 10.21 -14.98 14.72
CA VAL A 32 9.94 -15.68 13.45
C VAL A 32 11.26 -16.00 12.75
N SER A 33 11.37 -17.20 12.16
CA SER A 33 12.60 -17.64 11.46
C SER A 33 12.96 -16.69 10.31
N LEU A 34 14.22 -16.69 9.88
CA LEU A 34 14.69 -15.82 8.79
C LEU A 34 13.97 -16.12 7.47
N GLU A 35 13.77 -17.42 7.18
CA GLU A 35 13.09 -17.90 5.99
C GLU A 35 11.62 -17.42 5.97
N ALA A 36 10.90 -17.61 7.07
CA ALA A 36 9.50 -17.16 7.19
C ALA A 36 9.40 -15.63 7.18
N THR A 37 10.36 -14.92 7.76
CA THR A 37 10.43 -13.45 7.68
C THR A 37 10.61 -12.98 6.24
N GLY A 38 11.34 -13.73 5.41
CA GLY A 38 11.48 -13.45 3.97
C GLY A 38 10.15 -13.40 3.22
N LEU A 39 9.12 -14.13 3.70
CA LEU A 39 7.78 -14.09 3.09
C LEU A 39 7.10 -12.72 3.20
N THR A 40 7.56 -11.84 4.09
CA THR A 40 7.05 -10.45 4.13
C THR A 40 7.32 -9.69 2.83
N SER A 41 8.29 -10.13 2.02
CA SER A 41 8.52 -9.57 0.68
C SER A 41 7.31 -9.74 -0.25
N LEU A 42 6.50 -10.79 -0.06
CA LEU A 42 5.28 -11.05 -0.83
C LEU A 42 4.20 -9.99 -0.60
N LEU A 43 4.24 -9.26 0.53
CA LEU A 43 3.34 -8.13 0.77
C LEU A 43 3.47 -7.03 -0.31
N GLY A 44 4.61 -6.97 -1.02
CA GLY A 44 4.80 -6.06 -2.14
C GLY A 44 4.05 -6.43 -3.41
N LEU A 45 3.58 -7.68 -3.54
CA LEU A 45 2.84 -8.13 -4.71
C LEU A 45 1.54 -7.35 -4.92
N ALA A 46 0.93 -6.83 -3.84
CA ALA A 46 -0.25 -5.98 -3.95
C ALA A 46 0.00 -4.74 -4.82
N TRP A 47 1.18 -4.10 -4.73
CA TRP A 47 1.56 -2.97 -5.60
C TRP A 47 1.84 -3.38 -7.05
N ILE A 48 2.30 -4.62 -7.27
CA ILE A 48 2.50 -5.16 -8.61
C ILE A 48 1.15 -5.46 -9.25
N PHE A 49 0.26 -6.14 -8.53
CA PHE A 49 -1.02 -6.58 -9.05
C PHE A 49 -2.15 -5.52 -8.99
N LYS A 50 -1.90 -4.33 -8.42
CA LYS A 50 -2.93 -3.27 -8.31
C LYS A 50 -3.58 -2.90 -9.65
N PHE A 51 -2.89 -3.10 -10.78
CA PHE A 51 -3.44 -2.86 -12.12
C PHE A 51 -4.71 -3.68 -12.42
N LEU A 52 -4.90 -4.82 -11.74
CA LEU A 52 -6.08 -5.67 -11.93
C LEU A 52 -7.35 -4.99 -11.41
N TRP A 53 -7.26 -4.22 -10.33
CA TRP A 53 -8.42 -3.57 -9.71
C TRP A 53 -8.40 -2.04 -9.78
N ALA A 54 -7.28 -1.42 -10.10
CA ALA A 54 -7.18 0.03 -10.27
C ALA A 54 -8.26 0.64 -11.18
N PRO A 55 -8.64 -0.01 -12.31
CA PRO A 55 -9.71 0.51 -13.16
C PRO A 55 -11.07 0.66 -12.46
N TYR A 56 -11.37 -0.16 -11.42
CA TYR A 56 -12.63 -0.03 -10.68
C TYR A 56 -12.73 1.31 -9.93
N LEU A 57 -11.59 1.88 -9.50
CA LEU A 57 -11.57 3.16 -8.82
C LEU A 57 -11.97 4.33 -9.76
N ASP A 58 -11.86 4.13 -11.07
CA ASP A 58 -12.27 5.12 -12.08
C ASP A 58 -13.78 5.13 -12.32
N PHE A 59 -14.47 4.03 -11.99
CA PHE A 59 -15.89 3.84 -12.32
C PHE A 59 -16.82 3.95 -11.12
N PHE A 60 -16.34 3.62 -9.93
CA PHE A 60 -17.16 3.58 -8.72
C PHE A 60 -16.73 4.67 -7.74
N GLY A 61 -17.57 5.69 -7.61
CA GLY A 61 -17.32 6.78 -6.68
C GLY A 61 -16.32 7.83 -7.19
N THR A 62 -15.87 8.69 -6.31
CA THR A 62 -14.85 9.72 -6.58
C THR A 62 -13.51 9.29 -5.99
N LYS A 63 -12.40 9.82 -6.53
CA LYS A 63 -11.05 9.54 -5.98
C LYS A 63 -10.94 9.94 -4.52
N ARG A 64 -11.58 11.06 -4.13
CA ARG A 64 -11.66 11.49 -2.72
C ARG A 64 -12.35 10.44 -1.84
N LYS A 65 -13.47 9.84 -2.29
CA LYS A 65 -14.18 8.81 -1.52
C LYS A 65 -13.34 7.56 -1.34
N TRP A 66 -12.67 7.10 -2.40
CA TRP A 66 -11.76 5.96 -2.33
C TRP A 66 -10.58 6.22 -1.40
N LEU A 67 -9.96 7.41 -1.48
CA LEU A 67 -8.87 7.82 -0.61
C LEU A 67 -9.29 7.77 0.86
N LEU A 68 -10.41 8.40 1.21
CA LEU A 68 -10.93 8.41 2.59
C LEU A 68 -11.34 7.01 3.08
N LEU A 69 -12.02 6.22 2.24
CA LEU A 69 -12.43 4.87 2.60
C LEU A 69 -11.24 3.97 2.90
N THR A 70 -10.26 3.93 1.99
CA THR A 70 -9.08 3.09 2.16
C THR A 70 -8.21 3.55 3.33
N GLN A 71 -8.09 4.86 3.55
CA GLN A 71 -7.39 5.41 4.71
C GLN A 71 -8.08 5.05 6.03
N GLY A 72 -9.41 5.14 6.10
CA GLY A 72 -10.18 4.71 7.26
C GLY A 72 -10.02 3.22 7.56
N ILE A 73 -10.02 2.36 6.52
CA ILE A 73 -9.77 0.93 6.68
C ILE A 73 -8.34 0.68 7.20
N LEU A 74 -7.33 1.40 6.69
CA LEU A 74 -5.95 1.29 7.18
C LEU A 74 -5.85 1.67 8.65
N VAL A 75 -6.54 2.73 9.10
CA VAL A 75 -6.62 3.09 10.53
C VAL A 75 -7.12 1.91 11.35
N VAL A 76 -8.24 1.31 10.96
CA VAL A 76 -8.81 0.14 11.68
C VAL A 76 -7.83 -1.03 11.71
N ILE A 77 -7.22 -1.37 10.57
CA ILE A 77 -6.25 -2.47 10.50
C ILE A 77 -5.06 -2.21 11.44
N PHE A 78 -4.47 -1.00 11.43
CA PHE A 78 -3.35 -0.69 12.31
C PHE A 78 -3.74 -0.58 13.77
N CYS A 79 -4.97 -0.20 14.12
CA CYS A 79 -5.50 -0.35 15.47
C CYS A 79 -5.54 -1.82 15.90
N LEU A 80 -6.03 -2.72 15.05
CA LEU A 80 -6.06 -4.15 15.33
C LEU A 80 -4.64 -4.74 15.47
N ILE A 81 -3.70 -4.33 14.63
CA ILE A 81 -2.29 -4.70 14.76
C ILE A 81 -1.73 -4.22 16.10
N THR A 82 -2.01 -2.99 16.50
CA THR A 82 -1.57 -2.43 17.80
C THR A 82 -2.05 -3.29 18.97
N LEU A 83 -3.33 -3.66 18.96
CA LEU A 83 -3.92 -4.49 20.03
C LEU A 83 -3.36 -5.91 20.05
N SER A 84 -2.87 -6.42 18.94
CA SER A 84 -2.42 -7.81 18.76
C SER A 84 -0.92 -7.99 18.86
N ALA A 85 -0.12 -6.97 18.55
CA ALA A 85 1.33 -7.05 18.37
C ALA A 85 2.13 -7.47 19.62
N GLY A 86 1.56 -7.34 20.83
CA GLY A 86 2.19 -7.77 22.07
C GLY A 86 1.95 -9.25 22.44
N ARG A 87 1.22 -10.02 21.61
CA ARG A 87 0.77 -11.37 21.92
C ARG A 87 1.34 -12.38 20.92
N SER A 88 2.17 -13.31 21.39
CA SER A 88 2.83 -14.30 20.53
C SER A 88 1.84 -15.20 19.77
N TRP A 89 0.72 -15.58 20.41
CA TRP A 89 -0.33 -16.38 19.76
C TRP A 89 -1.05 -15.65 18.63
N ALA A 90 -0.99 -14.32 18.59
CA ALA A 90 -1.66 -13.51 17.57
C ALA A 90 -0.79 -13.26 16.31
N LEU A 91 0.45 -13.76 16.23
CA LEU A 91 1.33 -13.54 15.07
C LEU A 91 0.72 -13.93 13.73
N PRO A 92 0.02 -15.07 13.55
CA PRO A 92 -0.64 -15.41 12.30
C PRO A 92 -1.75 -14.40 11.94
N PHE A 93 -2.49 -13.92 12.93
CA PHE A 93 -3.52 -12.91 12.73
C PHE A 93 -2.90 -11.56 12.32
N VAL A 94 -1.80 -11.16 12.94
CA VAL A 94 -1.06 -9.94 12.56
C VAL A 94 -0.51 -10.06 11.13
N ALA A 95 -0.02 -11.24 10.73
CA ALA A 95 0.41 -11.49 9.35
C ALA A 95 -0.74 -11.33 8.34
N LEU A 96 -1.93 -11.85 8.67
CA LEU A 96 -3.14 -11.65 7.87
C LEU A 96 -3.54 -10.18 7.78
N LEU A 97 -3.43 -9.43 8.88
CA LEU A 97 -3.70 -7.99 8.91
C LEU A 97 -2.70 -7.21 8.03
N PHE A 98 -1.41 -7.56 8.04
CA PHE A 98 -0.42 -6.97 7.13
C PHE A 98 -0.71 -7.30 5.67
N PHE A 99 -1.17 -8.50 5.37
CA PHE A 99 -1.59 -8.86 4.01
C PHE A 99 -2.81 -8.02 3.59
N ALA A 100 -3.85 -7.92 4.41
CA ALA A 100 -5.00 -7.07 4.14
C ALA A 100 -4.57 -5.59 3.99
N ALA A 101 -3.69 -5.10 4.88
CA ALA A 101 -3.13 -3.75 4.80
C ALA A 101 -2.40 -3.51 3.47
N SER A 102 -1.68 -4.50 2.93
CA SER A 102 -0.95 -4.34 1.65
C SER A 102 -1.90 -4.12 0.46
N VAL A 103 -3.02 -4.84 0.41
CA VAL A 103 -4.04 -4.67 -0.63
C VAL A 103 -4.73 -3.31 -0.49
N ILE A 104 -5.10 -2.92 0.72
CA ILE A 104 -5.77 -1.64 0.98
C ILE A 104 -4.79 -0.47 0.73
N ALA A 105 -3.52 -0.56 1.16
CA ALA A 105 -2.52 0.49 0.95
C ALA A 105 -2.19 0.67 -0.53
N SER A 106 -2.09 -0.39 -1.32
CA SER A 106 -1.89 -0.28 -2.77
C SER A 106 -3.11 0.31 -3.50
N THR A 107 -4.31 0.10 -2.96
CA THR A 107 -5.54 0.75 -3.45
C THR A 107 -5.57 2.23 -3.06
N HIS A 108 -5.15 2.55 -1.83
CA HIS A 108 -5.02 3.92 -1.33
C HIS A 108 -4.04 4.74 -2.16
N ASP A 109 -2.88 4.19 -2.47
CA ASP A 109 -1.85 4.72 -3.37
C ASP A 109 -2.45 5.09 -4.76
N THR A 110 -3.21 4.16 -5.37
CA THR A 110 -3.91 4.42 -6.63
C THR A 110 -4.95 5.54 -6.51
N ALA A 111 -5.65 5.61 -5.38
CA ALA A 111 -6.65 6.66 -5.15
C ALA A 111 -6.01 8.04 -4.95
N ILE A 112 -4.86 8.13 -4.25
CA ILE A 112 -4.09 9.36 -4.06
C ILE A 112 -3.56 9.87 -5.39
N ASP A 113 -2.91 8.99 -6.19
CA ASP A 113 -2.40 9.38 -7.51
C ASP A 113 -3.53 9.87 -8.43
N GLY A 114 -4.67 9.16 -8.45
CA GLY A 114 -5.84 9.60 -9.20
C GLY A 114 -6.40 10.94 -8.70
N TYR A 115 -6.47 11.14 -7.38
CA TYR A 115 -6.92 12.39 -6.78
C TYR A 115 -5.99 13.56 -7.14
N TYR A 116 -4.68 13.35 -7.08
CA TYR A 116 -3.68 14.35 -7.45
C TYR A 116 -3.85 14.81 -8.92
N LEU A 117 -4.08 13.85 -9.83
CA LEU A 117 -4.29 14.15 -11.25
C LEU A 117 -5.62 14.87 -11.52
N GLU A 118 -6.65 14.59 -10.73
CA GLU A 118 -7.96 15.22 -10.86
C GLU A 118 -8.03 16.61 -10.19
N ALA A 119 -7.32 16.79 -9.06
CA ALA A 119 -7.38 18.01 -8.27
C ALA A 119 -6.47 19.14 -8.79
N LEU A 120 -5.52 18.84 -9.66
CA LEU A 120 -4.54 19.79 -10.19
C LEU A 120 -4.53 19.79 -11.72
N ASP A 121 -4.41 20.99 -12.28
CA ASP A 121 -4.08 21.18 -13.69
C ASP A 121 -2.61 20.78 -13.97
N GLN A 122 -2.23 20.74 -15.23
CA GLN A 122 -0.89 20.29 -15.65
C GLN A 122 0.24 21.16 -15.04
N ALA A 123 0.02 22.46 -14.90
CA ALA A 123 0.99 23.38 -14.28
C ALA A 123 1.13 23.10 -12.78
N GLY A 124 0.00 22.87 -12.08
CA GLY A 124 -0.01 22.47 -10.67
C GLY A 124 0.66 21.12 -10.43
N GLN A 125 0.39 20.12 -11.28
CA GLN A 125 1.02 18.82 -11.20
C GLN A 125 2.56 18.93 -11.34
N ALA A 126 3.04 19.68 -12.32
CA ALA A 126 4.47 19.93 -12.51
C ALA A 126 5.08 20.67 -11.31
N ARG A 127 4.36 21.66 -10.75
CA ARG A 127 4.81 22.45 -9.59
C ARG A 127 4.97 21.61 -8.33
N PHE A 128 4.06 20.65 -8.08
CA PHE A 128 4.03 19.91 -6.82
C PHE A 128 4.71 18.52 -6.91
N VAL A 129 5.24 18.12 -8.07
CA VAL A 129 5.89 16.80 -8.22
C VAL A 129 7.05 16.58 -7.23
N GLY A 130 7.87 17.59 -6.99
CA GLY A 130 8.97 17.49 -6.02
C GLY A 130 8.48 17.35 -4.58
N TYR A 131 7.42 18.06 -4.22
CA TYR A 131 6.83 18.00 -2.87
C TYR A 131 6.19 16.65 -2.57
N ARG A 132 5.52 16.02 -3.55
CA ARG A 132 4.95 14.68 -3.36
C ARG A 132 6.04 13.64 -3.11
N VAL A 133 7.12 13.66 -3.91
CA VAL A 133 8.25 12.74 -3.74
C VAL A 133 8.93 12.97 -2.38
N MET A 134 9.12 14.22 -1.98
CA MET A 134 9.69 14.58 -0.69
C MET A 134 8.81 14.06 0.47
N ALA A 135 7.50 14.30 0.42
CA ALA A 135 6.55 13.84 1.44
C ALA A 135 6.58 12.33 1.62
N TYR A 136 6.55 11.60 0.50
CA TYR A 136 6.65 10.13 0.48
C TYR A 136 7.97 9.64 1.12
N ARG A 137 9.11 10.26 0.76
CA ARG A 137 10.42 9.92 1.32
C ARG A 137 10.51 10.22 2.81
N ILE A 138 10.00 11.37 3.26
CA ILE A 138 9.95 11.72 4.69
C ILE A 138 9.11 10.69 5.45
N ALA A 139 7.97 10.27 4.93
CA ALA A 139 7.14 9.23 5.54
C ALA A 139 7.87 7.89 5.68
N MET A 140 8.61 7.47 4.65
CA MET A 140 9.43 6.26 4.70
C MET A 140 10.56 6.36 5.73
N MET A 141 11.26 7.50 5.77
CA MET A 141 12.33 7.74 6.75
C MET A 141 11.77 7.78 8.17
N PHE A 142 10.64 8.45 8.39
CA PHE A 142 9.96 8.48 9.67
C PHE A 142 9.59 7.07 10.13
N GLY A 143 8.98 6.26 9.26
CA GLY A 143 8.65 4.87 9.55
C GLY A 143 9.87 4.06 9.95
N SER A 144 10.91 4.05 9.13
CA SER A 144 12.11 3.25 9.38
C SER A 144 12.94 3.74 10.57
N ALA A 145 13.04 5.06 10.79
CA ALA A 145 13.85 5.60 11.89
C ALA A 145 13.08 5.63 13.21
N VAL A 146 11.88 6.24 13.22
CA VAL A 146 11.14 6.47 14.46
C VAL A 146 10.40 5.22 14.91
N ILE A 147 9.62 4.58 14.02
CA ILE A 147 8.77 3.46 14.42
C ILE A 147 9.59 2.21 14.74
N VAL A 148 10.65 1.91 13.98
CA VAL A 148 11.54 0.78 14.30
C VAL A 148 12.26 1.01 15.63
N THR A 149 12.80 2.21 15.86
CA THR A 149 13.48 2.54 17.12
C THR A 149 12.52 2.44 18.31
N LEU A 150 11.28 2.94 18.14
CA LEU A 150 10.26 2.87 19.18
C LEU A 150 9.87 1.42 19.48
N GLY A 151 9.70 0.60 18.43
CA GLY A 151 9.42 -0.83 18.58
C GLY A 151 10.53 -1.59 19.32
N ALA A 152 11.78 -1.30 19.00
CA ALA A 152 12.94 -1.92 19.65
C ALA A 152 13.12 -1.49 21.12
N ARG A 153 12.80 -0.24 21.46
CA ARG A 153 13.03 0.32 22.80
C ARG A 153 11.83 0.19 23.74
N ASN A 154 10.61 0.43 23.23
CA ASN A 154 9.39 0.54 24.03
C ASN A 154 8.37 -0.56 23.72
N GLY A 155 8.69 -1.45 22.79
CA GLY A 155 7.81 -2.54 22.36
C GLY A 155 6.93 -2.19 21.16
N TRP A 156 6.59 -3.21 20.43
CA TRP A 156 5.83 -3.11 19.18
C TRP A 156 4.40 -2.56 19.33
N PRO A 157 3.65 -2.85 20.41
CA PRO A 157 2.36 -2.21 20.63
C PRO A 157 2.43 -0.69 20.68
N VAL A 158 3.49 -0.13 21.31
CA VAL A 158 3.68 1.32 21.37
C VAL A 158 4.02 1.90 20.00
N ALA A 159 4.87 1.22 19.23
CA ALA A 159 5.25 1.63 17.88
C ALA A 159 4.06 1.64 16.91
N PHE A 160 3.27 0.57 16.91
CA PHE A 160 2.06 0.51 16.08
C PHE A 160 0.95 1.42 16.61
N GLY A 161 0.88 1.67 17.93
CA GLY A 161 -0.01 2.65 18.53
C GLY A 161 0.25 4.06 18.03
N LEU A 162 1.54 4.49 18.00
CA LEU A 162 1.91 5.77 17.39
C LEU A 162 1.56 5.80 15.89
N SER A 163 1.82 4.70 15.18
CA SER A 163 1.50 4.60 13.74
C SER A 163 0.00 4.75 13.49
N SER A 164 -0.82 4.07 14.28
CA SER A 164 -2.28 4.13 14.24
C SER A 164 -2.80 5.53 14.55
N PHE A 165 -2.22 6.17 15.56
CA PHE A 165 -2.55 7.54 15.95
C PHE A 165 -2.25 8.54 14.81
N LEU A 166 -1.08 8.45 14.19
CA LEU A 166 -0.70 9.31 13.06
C LEU A 166 -1.61 9.10 11.85
N LEU A 167 -1.94 7.85 11.51
CA LEU A 167 -2.89 7.54 10.44
C LEU A 167 -4.28 8.11 10.74
N THR A 168 -4.71 8.06 12.00
CA THR A 168 -5.98 8.62 12.45
C THR A 168 -6.00 10.14 12.32
N LEU A 169 -4.93 10.82 12.72
CA LEU A 169 -4.80 12.28 12.54
C LEU A 169 -4.86 12.67 11.06
N LEU A 170 -4.13 11.95 10.20
CA LEU A 170 -4.15 12.19 8.76
C LEU A 170 -5.54 11.92 8.16
N PHE A 171 -6.22 10.86 8.62
CA PHE A 171 -7.58 10.55 8.17
C PHE A 171 -8.55 11.69 8.49
N PHE A 172 -8.59 12.16 9.74
CA PHE A 172 -9.45 13.28 10.11
C PHE A 172 -9.06 14.57 9.40
N PHE A 173 -7.76 14.84 9.24
CA PHE A 173 -7.31 15.99 8.46
C PHE A 173 -7.84 15.92 7.02
N HIS A 174 -7.71 14.78 6.34
CA HIS A 174 -8.21 14.60 4.97
C HIS A 174 -9.74 14.63 4.89
N LEU A 175 -10.43 14.09 5.89
CA LEU A 175 -11.88 14.12 5.95
C LEU A 175 -12.43 15.55 5.92
N PHE A 176 -11.81 16.47 6.68
CA PHE A 176 -12.29 17.83 6.84
C PHE A 176 -11.68 18.83 5.84
N PHE A 177 -10.42 18.63 5.44
CA PHE A 177 -9.69 19.64 4.68
C PHE A 177 -9.35 19.24 3.25
N LEU A 178 -9.62 17.99 2.82
CA LEU A 178 -9.36 17.58 1.45
C LEU A 178 -10.47 18.12 0.53
N PRO A 179 -10.15 18.95 -0.49
CA PRO A 179 -11.15 19.49 -1.43
C PRO A 179 -11.94 18.36 -2.11
N SER A 180 -13.22 18.61 -2.36
CA SER A 180 -14.03 17.73 -3.22
C SER A 180 -13.74 18.06 -4.67
N CYS A 181 -13.11 17.11 -5.37
CA CYS A 181 -12.96 17.15 -6.82
C CYS A 181 -13.98 16.18 -7.40
N GLU A 182 -15.07 16.67 -7.95
CA GLU A 182 -16.10 15.87 -8.58
C GLU A 182 -15.86 15.85 -10.09
N TYR A 183 -15.49 14.69 -10.62
CA TYR A 183 -15.46 14.45 -12.06
C TYR A 183 -16.66 13.59 -12.46
N GLU A 184 -17.18 13.86 -13.65
CA GLU A 184 -18.24 13.05 -14.24
C GLU A 184 -17.83 11.58 -14.35
N LYS A 185 -18.75 10.69 -13.94
CA LYS A 185 -18.53 9.24 -14.03
C LYS A 185 -18.35 8.81 -15.48
N LYS A 186 -17.25 8.16 -15.79
CA LYS A 186 -17.04 7.57 -17.12
C LYS A 186 -18.01 6.40 -17.35
N PRO A 187 -18.64 6.29 -18.53
CA PRO A 187 -19.58 5.20 -18.80
C PRO A 187 -18.87 3.85 -18.81
N ILE A 188 -19.53 2.81 -18.29
CA ILE A 188 -19.02 1.42 -18.22
C ILE A 188 -18.45 0.92 -19.56
N LYS A 189 -19.05 1.34 -20.70
CA LYS A 189 -18.54 1.02 -22.04
C LYS A 189 -17.10 1.51 -22.27
N ALA A 190 -16.71 2.63 -21.67
CA ALA A 190 -15.34 3.16 -21.77
C ALA A 190 -14.34 2.31 -20.95
N LEU A 191 -14.79 1.68 -19.85
CA LEU A 191 -14.00 0.70 -19.10
C LEU A 191 -13.67 -0.51 -19.94
N ILE A 192 -14.71 -1.16 -20.49
CA ILE A 192 -14.55 -2.38 -21.28
C ILE A 192 -13.60 -2.10 -22.45
N LYS A 193 -13.75 -0.96 -23.13
CA LYS A 193 -12.84 -0.54 -24.20
C LYS A 193 -11.41 -0.34 -23.72
N LYS A 194 -11.20 0.18 -22.51
CA LYS A 194 -9.87 0.41 -21.93
C LYS A 194 -9.24 -0.90 -21.42
N LEU A 195 -10.02 -1.80 -20.82
CA LEU A 195 -9.55 -3.12 -20.38
C LEU A 195 -9.14 -4.04 -21.55
N ILE A 196 -9.86 -3.93 -22.68
CA ILE A 196 -9.59 -4.69 -23.91
C ILE A 196 -8.55 -3.96 -24.78
N SER A 197 -8.11 -2.77 -24.40
CA SER A 197 -7.10 -2.05 -25.18
C SER A 197 -5.78 -2.83 -25.23
N VAL A 198 -5.16 -2.84 -26.42
CA VAL A 198 -3.94 -3.60 -26.74
C VAL A 198 -2.84 -3.49 -25.66
N PRO A 199 -2.53 -2.29 -25.05
CA PRO A 199 -1.51 -2.21 -24.02
C PRO A 199 -1.81 -3.02 -22.77
N HIS A 200 -3.08 -3.08 -22.33
CA HIS A 200 -3.48 -3.85 -21.14
C HIS A 200 -3.46 -5.35 -21.38
N LEU A 201 -3.84 -5.76 -22.58
CA LEU A 201 -3.76 -7.16 -23.00
C LEU A 201 -2.30 -7.64 -23.08
N ILE A 202 -1.39 -6.81 -23.58
CA ILE A 202 0.05 -7.11 -23.63
C ILE A 202 0.62 -7.25 -22.21
N VAL A 203 0.31 -6.32 -21.29
CA VAL A 203 0.77 -6.41 -19.90
C VAL A 203 0.26 -7.66 -19.20
N LEU A 204 -1.00 -8.02 -19.45
CA LEU A 204 -1.61 -9.24 -18.89
C LEU A 204 -0.95 -10.50 -19.45
N LEU A 205 -0.71 -10.55 -20.75
CA LEU A 205 -0.01 -11.66 -21.41
C LEU A 205 1.45 -11.77 -20.94
N LEU A 206 2.18 -10.66 -20.83
CA LEU A 206 3.55 -10.65 -20.30
C LEU A 206 3.59 -11.12 -18.83
N GLY A 207 2.61 -10.72 -18.01
CA GLY A 207 2.47 -11.19 -16.63
C GLY A 207 2.21 -12.69 -16.56
N LEU A 208 1.34 -13.23 -17.42
CA LEU A 208 1.07 -14.67 -17.51
C LEU A 208 2.28 -15.46 -18.01
N VAL A 209 3.01 -14.96 -19.01
CA VAL A 209 4.25 -15.57 -19.52
C VAL A 209 5.32 -15.60 -18.44
N LEU A 210 5.49 -14.49 -17.69
CA LEU A 210 6.44 -14.43 -16.58
C LEU A 210 6.08 -15.42 -15.47
N LEU A 211 4.80 -15.49 -15.10
CA LEU A 211 4.31 -16.45 -14.10
C LEU A 211 4.54 -17.90 -14.56
N ALA A 212 4.23 -18.22 -15.83
CA ALA A 212 4.49 -19.51 -16.40
C ALA A 212 5.98 -19.87 -16.42
N ALA A 213 6.85 -18.89 -16.75
CA ALA A 213 8.30 -19.09 -16.73
C ALA A 213 8.81 -19.37 -15.31
N ILE A 214 8.33 -18.67 -14.29
CA ILE A 214 8.68 -18.91 -12.87
C ILE A 214 8.26 -20.32 -12.45
N LEU A 215 7.03 -20.74 -12.76
CA LEU A 215 6.51 -22.05 -12.43
C LEU A 215 7.27 -23.19 -13.13
N LEU A 216 7.71 -22.98 -14.38
CA LEU A 216 8.52 -23.93 -15.13
C LEU A 216 9.95 -24.02 -14.58
N MET A 217 10.54 -22.90 -14.16
CA MET A 217 11.87 -22.88 -13.53
C MET A 217 11.87 -23.62 -12.19
N ASP A 218 10.81 -23.50 -11.40
CA ASP A 218 10.68 -24.20 -10.12
C ASP A 218 10.56 -25.72 -10.32
N ARG A 219 9.78 -26.16 -11.31
CA ARG A 219 9.70 -27.58 -11.70
C ARG A 219 11.04 -28.13 -12.21
N SER A 220 11.81 -27.37 -12.98
CA SER A 220 13.11 -27.81 -13.49
C SER A 220 14.15 -27.93 -12.37
N ARG A 221 14.13 -27.06 -11.36
CA ARG A 221 14.98 -27.17 -10.16
C ARG A 221 14.62 -28.38 -9.30
N ALA A 222 13.33 -28.64 -9.10
CA ALA A 222 12.86 -29.81 -8.39
C ALA A 222 13.27 -31.13 -9.10
N PHE A 223 13.21 -31.16 -10.43
CA PHE A 223 13.66 -32.30 -11.25
C PHE A 223 15.18 -32.53 -11.18
N LEU A 224 15.98 -31.44 -11.29
CA LEU A 224 17.45 -31.53 -11.19
C LEU A 224 17.92 -31.93 -9.78
N GLY A 225 17.23 -31.52 -8.72
CA GLY A 225 17.51 -31.90 -7.33
C GLY A 225 17.08 -33.34 -6.97
N SER A 226 16.32 -34.02 -7.84
CA SER A 226 15.90 -35.41 -7.67
C SER A 226 16.77 -36.43 -8.45
N LEU A 227 17.77 -35.94 -9.19
CA LEU A 227 18.73 -36.83 -9.88
C LEU A 227 19.82 -37.27 -8.88
N PRO A 228 20.14 -38.60 -8.83
CA PRO A 228 21.12 -39.16 -7.91
C PRO A 228 22.54 -38.67 -8.17
#